data_e6212d5341cbb9e09b77af9eea60b831
#
_entry.id   e6212d5341cbb9e09b77af9eea60b831
#
_cell.length_a   1.000
_cell.length_b   1.000
_cell.length_c   1.000
_cell.angle_alpha   90.00
_cell.angle_beta   90.00
_cell.angle_gamma   90.00
#
_symmetry.space_group_name_H-M   'P 1'
#
loop_
_entity.id
_entity.type
_entity.pdbx_description
1 polymer ?
#
loop_
_entity_poly.entity_id
_entity_poly.type
_entity_poly.pdbx_seq_one_letter_code
_entity_poly.pdbx_strand_id
1 'polypeptide(L)'
;MARLILANARDWARQGRAQALSDWIEALPAALRAADPWLDYWSGRAWIFQEPERGHGALERAFAAFRSRDDLRGQVMALHTIVIGYYYEWANFAPIDRWLPEFERRLLDSKRLAELDPSSELRAPARRT
;
A
#
# COMPACT_ATOMS: atom_id res chain seq x y z
N MET A 1 -1.67 7.66 19.01
CA MET A 1 -2.39 8.18 17.82
C MET A 1 -2.17 7.33 16.58
N ALA A 2 -0.91 7.09 16.19
CA ALA A 2 -0.63 6.27 15.00
C ALA A 2 -1.22 4.87 15.11
N ARG A 3 -1.13 4.21 16.25
CA ARG A 3 -1.73 2.89 16.44
C ARG A 3 -3.24 2.90 16.23
N LEU A 4 -3.90 3.92 16.75
CA LEU A 4 -5.34 4.03 16.60
C LEU A 4 -5.73 4.21 15.14
N ILE A 5 -4.98 5.03 14.42
CA ILE A 5 -5.21 5.26 13.01
C ILE A 5 -5.04 3.94 12.24
N LEU A 6 -3.95 3.22 12.47
CA LEU A 6 -3.69 1.97 11.76
C LEU A 6 -4.68 0.88 12.11
N ALA A 7 -5.10 0.81 13.36
CA ALA A 7 -6.08 -0.19 13.78
C ALA A 7 -7.43 -0.02 13.08
N ASN A 8 -7.76 1.20 12.67
CA ASN A 8 -9.06 1.50 12.05
C ASN A 8 -8.97 1.84 10.57
N ALA A 9 -7.76 1.90 10.01
CA ALA A 9 -7.56 2.40 8.66
C ALA A 9 -8.39 1.68 7.61
N ARG A 10 -8.40 0.35 7.65
CA ARG A 10 -9.14 -0.45 6.67
C ARG A 10 -10.64 -0.17 6.74
N ASP A 11 -11.17 -0.13 7.95
CA ASP A 11 -12.60 0.11 8.14
C ASP A 11 -12.99 1.53 7.73
N TRP A 12 -12.18 2.52 8.09
CA TRP A 12 -12.44 3.90 7.72
C TRP A 12 -12.39 4.08 6.20
N ALA A 13 -11.44 3.44 5.55
CA ALA A 13 -11.34 3.49 4.10
C ALA A 13 -12.59 2.89 3.43
N ARG A 14 -13.06 1.76 3.95
CA ARG A 14 -14.27 1.12 3.43
C ARG A 14 -15.53 1.96 3.66
N GLN A 15 -15.56 2.76 4.71
CA GLN A 15 -16.68 3.62 5.04
C GLN A 15 -16.66 4.94 4.25
N GLY A 16 -15.75 5.11 3.32
CA GLY A 16 -15.64 6.34 2.56
C GLY A 16 -14.96 7.48 3.30
N ARG A 17 -14.23 7.17 4.37
CA ARG A 17 -13.52 8.16 5.18
C ARG A 17 -12.04 8.24 4.82
N ALA A 18 -11.70 7.91 3.58
CA ALA A 18 -10.30 7.87 3.17
C ALA A 18 -9.61 9.21 3.31
N GLN A 19 -10.28 10.30 2.96
CA GLN A 19 -9.68 11.63 3.07
C GLN A 19 -9.48 12.05 4.51
N ALA A 20 -10.46 11.77 5.39
CA ALA A 20 -10.30 12.06 6.80
C ALA A 20 -9.14 11.27 7.39
N LEU A 21 -9.00 10.01 6.98
CA LEU A 21 -7.88 9.18 7.40
C LEU A 21 -6.56 9.80 6.98
N SER A 22 -6.46 10.24 5.72
CA SER A 22 -5.25 10.89 5.24
C SER A 22 -4.94 12.17 6.00
N ASP A 23 -5.96 12.98 6.29
CA ASP A 23 -5.78 14.22 7.04
C ASP A 23 -5.22 13.96 8.43
N TRP A 24 -5.71 12.92 9.10
CA TRP A 24 -5.20 12.54 10.42
C TRP A 24 -3.76 12.06 10.36
N ILE A 25 -3.41 11.30 9.32
CA ILE A 25 -2.04 10.84 9.12
C ILE A 25 -1.11 12.04 8.87
N GLU A 26 -1.53 12.96 8.03
CA GLU A 26 -0.72 14.14 7.70
C GLU A 26 -0.58 15.10 8.89
N ALA A 27 -1.50 15.05 9.83
CA ALA A 27 -1.41 15.85 11.06
C ALA A 27 -0.39 15.28 12.05
N LEU A 28 0.05 14.04 11.87
CA LEU A 28 1.07 13.46 12.75
C LEU A 28 2.42 14.10 12.51
N PRO A 29 3.27 14.20 13.56
CA PRO A 29 4.65 14.64 13.36
C PRO A 29 5.37 13.79 12.33
N ALA A 30 6.25 14.41 11.55
CA ALA A 30 6.98 13.70 10.50
C ALA A 30 7.73 12.47 11.02
N ALA A 31 8.28 12.56 12.22
CA ALA A 31 9.01 11.43 12.81
C ALA A 31 8.10 10.23 13.03
N LEU A 32 6.86 10.44 13.45
CA LEU A 32 5.91 9.36 13.65
C LEU A 32 5.47 8.75 12.34
N ARG A 33 5.28 9.58 11.31
CA ARG A 33 4.93 9.07 9.97
C ARG A 33 6.06 8.24 9.38
N ALA A 34 7.30 8.68 9.57
CA ALA A 34 8.45 7.94 9.07
C ALA A 34 8.68 6.63 9.81
N ALA A 35 8.21 6.53 11.05
CA ALA A 35 8.40 5.34 11.86
C ALA A 35 7.59 4.14 11.38
N ASP A 36 6.49 4.37 10.63
CA ASP A 36 5.65 3.28 10.17
C ASP A 36 5.20 3.49 8.72
N PRO A 37 5.76 2.71 7.78
CA PRO A 37 5.41 2.85 6.36
C PRO A 37 3.93 2.64 6.04
N TRP A 38 3.20 1.93 6.88
CA TRP A 38 1.76 1.74 6.65
C TRP A 38 0.98 3.05 6.70
N LEU A 39 1.51 4.06 7.40
CA LEU A 39 0.88 5.39 7.38
C LEU A 39 0.94 6.01 5.99
N ASP A 40 2.10 5.97 5.34
CA ASP A 40 2.23 6.44 3.96
C ASP A 40 1.40 5.60 3.00
N TYR A 41 1.33 4.30 3.23
CA TYR A 41 0.50 3.41 2.40
C TYR A 41 -0.97 3.86 2.42
N TRP A 42 -1.54 4.04 3.61
CA TRP A 42 -2.94 4.43 3.72
C TRP A 42 -3.21 5.83 3.20
N SER A 43 -2.28 6.77 3.41
CA SER A 43 -2.40 8.10 2.86
C SER A 43 -2.37 8.06 1.33
N GLY A 44 -1.44 7.31 0.75
CA GLY A 44 -1.34 7.17 -0.70
C GLY A 44 -2.58 6.53 -1.29
N ARG A 45 -3.09 5.49 -0.65
CA ARG A 45 -4.30 4.82 -1.09
C ARG A 45 -5.52 5.75 -1.07
N ALA A 46 -5.56 6.66 -0.11
CA ALA A 46 -6.65 7.63 -0.01
C ALA A 46 -6.67 8.59 -1.19
N TRP A 47 -5.50 8.94 -1.73
CA TRP A 47 -5.39 9.96 -2.77
C TRP A 47 -5.20 9.41 -4.18
N ILE A 48 -4.92 8.11 -4.33
CA ILE A 48 -4.47 7.55 -5.61
C ILE A 48 -5.41 7.82 -6.78
N PHE A 49 -6.71 7.89 -6.54
CA PHE A 49 -7.69 8.12 -7.61
C PHE A 49 -8.13 9.57 -7.70
N GLN A 50 -7.85 10.40 -6.73
CA GLN A 50 -8.28 11.80 -6.72
C GLN A 50 -7.12 12.76 -7.04
N GLU A 51 -5.97 12.52 -6.47
CA GLU A 51 -4.74 13.26 -6.76
C GLU A 51 -3.63 12.25 -6.99
N PRO A 52 -3.54 11.70 -8.20
CA PRO A 52 -2.61 10.60 -8.49
C PRO A 52 -1.16 10.89 -8.13
N GLU A 53 -0.67 12.09 -8.39
CA GLU A 53 0.72 12.42 -8.05
C GLU A 53 0.97 12.33 -6.55
N ARG A 54 0.04 12.83 -5.76
CA ARG A 54 0.14 12.79 -4.31
C ARG A 54 0.07 11.35 -3.80
N GLY A 55 -0.87 10.57 -4.36
CA GLY A 55 -1.03 9.17 -4.00
C GLY A 55 0.19 8.35 -4.35
N HIS A 56 0.69 8.49 -5.58
CA HIS A 56 1.89 7.76 -6.00
C HIS A 56 3.10 8.13 -5.18
N GLY A 57 3.27 9.43 -4.87
CA GLY A 57 4.39 9.86 -4.05
C GLY A 57 4.42 9.19 -2.69
N ALA A 58 3.26 9.13 -2.03
CA ALA A 58 3.15 8.48 -0.72
C ALA A 58 3.40 6.98 -0.82
N LEU A 59 2.85 6.33 -1.86
CA LEU A 59 3.02 4.89 -2.05
C LEU A 59 4.46 4.52 -2.39
N GLU A 60 5.15 5.35 -3.14
CA GLU A 60 6.56 5.11 -3.44
C GLU A 60 7.43 5.24 -2.21
N ARG A 61 7.12 6.20 -1.34
CA ARG A 61 7.82 6.31 -0.05
C ARG A 61 7.55 5.07 0.81
N ALA A 62 6.30 4.61 0.84
CA ALA A 62 5.95 3.41 1.59
C ALA A 62 6.71 2.20 1.05
N PHE A 63 6.72 2.02 -0.28
CA PHE A 63 7.43 0.91 -0.90
C PHE A 63 8.91 0.92 -0.54
N ALA A 64 9.56 2.07 -0.65
CA ALA A 64 10.99 2.18 -0.34
C ALA A 64 11.26 1.81 1.12
N ALA A 65 10.40 2.25 2.03
CA ALA A 65 10.55 1.95 3.44
C ALA A 65 10.30 0.47 3.75
N PHE A 66 9.28 -0.14 3.12
CA PHE A 66 9.04 -1.57 3.28
C PHE A 66 10.21 -2.39 2.73
N ARG A 67 10.78 -1.96 1.61
CA ARG A 67 11.93 -2.67 1.03
C ARG A 67 13.13 -2.59 1.96
N SER A 68 13.38 -1.44 2.54
CA SER A 68 14.50 -1.27 3.46
C SER A 68 14.36 -2.09 4.73
N ARG A 69 13.13 -2.48 5.08
CA ARG A 69 12.82 -3.31 6.24
C ARG A 69 12.60 -4.78 5.91
N ASP A 70 12.79 -5.16 4.67
CA ASP A 70 12.50 -6.52 4.18
C ASP A 70 11.06 -6.95 4.47
N ASP A 71 10.12 -6.03 4.45
CA ASP A 71 8.72 -6.33 4.64
C ASP A 71 8.08 -6.64 3.28
N LEU A 72 8.09 -7.92 2.92
CA LEU A 72 7.57 -8.35 1.62
C LEU A 72 6.07 -8.05 1.45
N ARG A 73 5.29 -8.26 2.50
CA ARG A 73 3.86 -7.97 2.45
C ARG A 73 3.59 -6.51 2.17
N GLY A 74 4.30 -5.62 2.85
CA GLY A 74 4.18 -4.19 2.61
C GLY A 74 4.57 -3.80 1.19
N GLN A 75 5.63 -4.38 0.67
CA GLN A 75 6.06 -4.14 -0.72
C GLN A 75 4.99 -4.56 -1.72
N VAL A 76 4.40 -5.73 -1.54
CA VAL A 76 3.34 -6.22 -2.43
C VAL A 76 2.13 -5.30 -2.38
N MET A 77 1.71 -4.91 -1.20
CA MET A 77 0.54 -4.05 -1.05
C MET A 77 0.75 -2.67 -1.68
N ALA A 78 1.91 -2.07 -1.45
CA ALA A 78 2.22 -0.76 -2.02
C ALA A 78 2.29 -0.84 -3.55
N LEU A 79 2.98 -1.84 -4.09
CA LEU A 79 3.12 -2.00 -5.54
C LEU A 79 1.78 -2.29 -6.21
N HIS A 80 0.95 -3.10 -5.58
CA HIS A 80 -0.39 -3.39 -6.10
C HIS A 80 -1.19 -2.10 -6.28
N THR A 81 -1.17 -1.24 -5.28
CA THR A 81 -1.91 0.02 -5.34
C THR A 81 -1.31 0.98 -6.37
N ILE A 82 0.02 1.02 -6.49
CA ILE A 82 0.69 1.84 -7.51
C ILE A 82 0.26 1.40 -8.91
N VAL A 83 0.32 0.11 -9.19
CA VAL A 83 -0.04 -0.44 -10.51
C VAL A 83 -1.51 -0.15 -10.83
N ILE A 84 -2.39 -0.38 -9.89
CA ILE A 84 -3.82 -0.12 -10.07
C ILE A 84 -4.06 1.37 -10.34
N GLY A 85 -3.37 2.24 -9.62
CA GLY A 85 -3.49 3.68 -9.83
C GLY A 85 -3.14 4.08 -11.25
N TYR A 86 -2.03 3.61 -11.77
CA TYR A 86 -1.64 3.90 -13.15
C TYR A 86 -2.61 3.30 -14.17
N TYR A 87 -3.09 2.10 -13.89
CA TYR A 87 -4.07 1.44 -14.77
C TYR A 87 -5.33 2.30 -14.95
N TYR A 88 -5.80 2.93 -13.90
CA TYR A 88 -7.00 3.74 -13.95
C TYR A 88 -6.79 5.16 -14.43
N GLU A 89 -5.56 5.60 -14.61
CA GLU A 89 -5.29 6.93 -15.14
C GLU A 89 -5.55 7.04 -16.64
N TRP A 90 -5.47 5.93 -17.36
CA TRP A 90 -5.68 5.86 -18.81
C TRP A 90 -4.73 6.70 -19.65
N ALA A 91 -4.20 7.78 -19.10
CA ALA A 91 -3.43 8.75 -19.86
C ALA A 91 -1.99 8.32 -20.12
N ASN A 92 -1.42 7.48 -19.28
CA ASN A 92 -0.01 7.16 -19.39
C ASN A 92 0.28 5.78 -18.76
N PHE A 93 0.52 4.79 -19.62
CA PHE A 93 0.81 3.44 -19.15
C PHE A 93 2.31 3.15 -19.04
N ALA A 94 3.19 4.07 -19.45
CA ALA A 94 4.62 3.85 -19.37
C ALA A 94 5.11 3.53 -17.93
N PRO A 95 4.61 4.19 -16.88
CA PRO A 95 5.03 3.84 -15.52
C PRO A 95 4.69 2.41 -15.12
N ILE A 96 3.65 1.81 -15.70
CA ILE A 96 3.28 0.43 -15.39
C ILE A 96 4.39 -0.52 -15.84
N ASP A 97 5.03 -0.26 -16.98
CA ASP A 97 6.13 -1.09 -17.43
C ASP A 97 7.28 -1.13 -16.44
N ARG A 98 7.46 -0.06 -15.69
CA ARG A 98 8.46 0.00 -14.62
C ARG A 98 8.04 -0.79 -13.38
N TRP A 99 6.79 -0.65 -12.97
CA TRP A 99 6.33 -1.17 -11.68
C TRP A 99 5.78 -2.59 -11.74
N LEU A 100 5.21 -2.98 -12.87
CA LEU A 100 4.58 -4.29 -12.99
C LEU A 100 5.54 -5.46 -12.78
N PRO A 101 6.74 -5.48 -13.37
CA PRO A 101 7.69 -6.57 -13.10
C PRO A 101 8.08 -6.66 -11.63
N GLU A 102 8.22 -5.51 -10.97
CA GLU A 102 8.52 -5.48 -9.53
C GLU A 102 7.40 -6.11 -8.72
N PHE A 103 6.17 -5.78 -9.07
CA PHE A 103 4.99 -6.33 -8.40
C PHE A 103 4.89 -7.83 -8.63
N GLU A 104 5.02 -8.28 -9.87
CA GLU A 104 4.89 -9.69 -10.21
C GLU A 104 5.94 -10.54 -9.48
N ARG A 105 7.18 -10.09 -9.45
CA ARG A 105 8.23 -10.82 -8.76
C ARG A 105 7.95 -10.95 -7.27
N ARG A 106 7.52 -9.88 -6.64
CA ARG A 106 7.24 -9.90 -5.21
C ARG A 106 5.99 -10.67 -4.88
N LEU A 107 5.02 -10.66 -5.77
CA LEU A 107 3.81 -11.46 -5.59
C LEU A 107 4.15 -12.96 -5.58
N LEU A 108 5.03 -13.40 -6.48
CA LEU A 108 5.47 -14.80 -6.49
C LEU A 108 6.21 -15.14 -5.20
N ASP A 109 7.10 -14.24 -4.74
CA ASP A 109 7.80 -14.48 -3.49
C ASP A 109 6.84 -14.53 -2.30
N SER A 110 5.83 -13.68 -2.28
CA SER A 110 4.87 -13.68 -1.19
C SER A 110 4.01 -14.94 -1.19
N LYS A 111 3.70 -15.48 -2.36
CA LYS A 111 2.98 -16.75 -2.45
C LYS A 111 3.80 -17.90 -1.89
N ARG A 112 5.10 -17.91 -2.16
CA ARG A 112 5.98 -18.93 -1.57
C ARG A 112 6.02 -18.83 -0.06
N LEU A 113 6.13 -17.62 0.46
CA LEU A 113 6.12 -17.41 1.91
C LEU A 113 4.78 -17.78 2.53
N ALA A 114 3.68 -17.49 1.84
CA ALA A 114 2.34 -17.83 2.32
C ALA A 114 2.13 -19.33 2.43
N GLU A 115 2.78 -20.11 1.58
CA GLU A 115 2.72 -21.56 1.66
C GLU A 115 3.43 -22.07 2.91
N LEU A 116 4.45 -21.35 3.37
CA LEU A 116 5.20 -21.71 4.57
C LEU A 116 4.57 -21.13 5.84
N ASP A 117 3.80 -20.06 5.71
CA ASP A 117 3.16 -19.38 6.83
C ASP A 117 1.65 -19.32 6.62
N PRO A 118 0.91 -20.27 7.23
CA PRO A 118 -0.55 -20.32 7.04
C PRO A 118 -1.30 -19.10 7.55
N SER A 119 -0.68 -18.28 8.40
CA SER A 119 -1.34 -17.10 8.95
C SER A 119 -1.31 -15.90 8.01
N SER A 120 -0.61 -15.98 6.87
CA SER A 120 -0.48 -14.89 5.94
C SER A 120 -1.82 -14.54 5.28
N GLU A 121 -2.17 -13.26 5.29
CA GLU A 121 -3.38 -12.78 4.62
C GLU A 121 -3.34 -12.95 3.12
N LEU A 122 -2.16 -12.94 2.52
CA LEU A 122 -2.01 -13.06 1.08
C LEU A 122 -2.39 -14.45 0.55
N ARG A 123 -2.51 -15.40 1.44
CA ARG A 123 -2.82 -16.77 1.09
C ARG A 123 -4.31 -17.08 1.15
N ALA A 124 -5.01 -16.49 2.07
CA ALA A 124 -6.34 -16.91 2.48
C ALA A 124 -7.38 -17.07 1.38
N PRO A 125 -7.56 -16.11 0.46
CA PRO A 125 -8.68 -16.18 -0.50
C PRO A 125 -8.61 -17.39 -1.43
N ALA A 126 -7.42 -17.83 -1.75
CA ALA A 126 -7.23 -18.90 -2.73
C ALA A 126 -7.72 -20.26 -2.26
N ARG A 127 -8.04 -20.40 -1.01
CA ARG A 127 -8.36 -21.69 -0.43
C ARG A 127 -9.82 -21.98 -0.26
N ARG A 128 -10.63 -21.06 -0.65
CA ARG A 128 -12.08 -21.13 -0.38
C ARG A 128 -12.88 -21.95 -1.36
N THR A 129 -12.28 -22.37 -2.39
CA THR A 129 -13.01 -23.13 -3.40
C THR A 129 -13.14 -24.61 -3.07
#